data_491af31533df0b9bb23a151b95edeb18
#
_entry.id   491af31533df0b9bb23a151b95edeb18
#
_cell.length_a   1.000
_cell.length_b   1.000
_cell.length_c   1.000
_cell.angle_alpha   90.00
_cell.angle_beta   90.00
_cell.angle_gamma   90.00
#
_symmetry.space_group_name_H-M   'P 1'
#
loop_
_entity.id
_entity.type
_entity.pdbx_description
1 polymer ?
#
loop_
_entity_poly.entity_id
_entity_poly.type
_entity_poly.pdbx_seq_one_letter_code
_entity_poly.pdbx_strand_id
1 'polypeptide(L)'
;RILAERNFPMDDLVLFGSERSAGRKYNFKGKDYEVKLLQHNDDFKDVDIAFTSAGGGTSEEFAETITKYGAVMIDNSSAFRMCDDVPLVVPEVNAEDALNRPRNIIANPNCTTIMMVVVLKPIDDLSHIKKIHISSYQSASGAGAAAMAELEQQYKDIIETGKTEHINKFPHQLAYNVIPQIDKMTPNDYTKEEMKMYNETRKIMHSDVRTSATCVRVSSLRSHSESVWFETEKPLAVEDIRKALEAA
;
A
#
# COMPACT_ATOMS: atom_id res chain seq x y z
N ARG A 1 1.09 13.69 10.83
CA ARG A 1 1.92 14.58 10.03
C ARG A 1 1.17 14.99 8.75
N ILE A 2 0.86 14.09 7.81
CA ILE A 2 0.19 14.37 6.53
C ILE A 2 -1.16 15.07 6.70
N LEU A 3 -1.99 14.63 7.65
CA LEU A 3 -3.26 15.31 7.96
C LEU A 3 -3.07 16.78 8.37
N ALA A 4 -2.00 17.07 9.13
CA ALA A 4 -1.66 18.44 9.51
C ALA A 4 -1.14 19.25 8.32
N GLU A 5 -0.23 18.70 7.52
CA GLU A 5 0.35 19.34 6.34
C GLU A 5 -0.72 19.67 5.28
N ARG A 6 -1.69 18.78 5.09
CA ARG A 6 -2.81 18.95 4.15
C ARG A 6 -4.00 19.72 4.74
N ASN A 7 -3.87 20.19 5.97
CA ASN A 7 -4.94 20.91 6.66
C ASN A 7 -6.29 20.16 6.61
N PHE A 8 -6.24 18.83 6.82
CA PHE A 8 -7.43 17.97 6.77
C PHE A 8 -8.47 18.46 7.78
N PRO A 9 -9.74 18.68 7.38
CA PRO A 9 -10.80 19.12 8.27
C PRO A 9 -11.13 18.04 9.29
N MET A 10 -10.96 18.33 10.57
CA MET A 10 -11.25 17.43 11.68
C MET A 10 -11.44 18.21 12.97
N ASP A 11 -12.38 17.81 13.77
CA ASP A 11 -12.65 18.40 15.08
C ASP A 11 -11.77 17.76 16.17
N ASP A 12 -11.63 16.45 16.15
CA ASP A 12 -10.80 15.70 17.11
C ASP A 12 -10.12 14.49 16.46
N LEU A 13 -9.18 13.89 17.20
CA LEU A 13 -8.41 12.72 16.82
C LEU A 13 -8.42 11.71 17.95
N VAL A 14 -8.74 10.45 17.64
CA VAL A 14 -8.60 9.33 18.59
C VAL A 14 -7.54 8.38 18.07
N LEU A 15 -6.61 7.98 18.92
CA LEU A 15 -5.55 7.04 18.59
C LEU A 15 -5.83 5.70 19.24
N PHE A 16 -5.77 4.63 18.45
CA PHE A 16 -5.90 3.25 18.93
C PHE A 16 -4.63 2.47 18.72
N GLY A 17 -4.38 1.49 19.58
CA GLY A 17 -3.23 0.61 19.44
C GLY A 17 -3.35 -0.66 20.28
N SER A 18 -2.35 -1.52 20.17
CA SER A 18 -2.23 -2.72 20.99
C SER A 18 -1.84 -2.39 22.43
N GLU A 19 -1.87 -3.37 23.34
CA GLU A 19 -1.40 -3.26 24.73
C GLU A 19 0.00 -2.66 24.85
N ARG A 20 0.90 -2.92 23.88
CA ARG A 20 2.27 -2.37 23.85
C ARG A 20 2.32 -0.86 23.66
N SER A 21 1.30 -0.27 23.06
CA SER A 21 1.23 1.15 22.71
C SER A 21 0.18 1.92 23.48
N ALA A 22 -0.79 1.28 24.10
CA ALA A 22 -1.81 1.90 24.94
C ALA A 22 -1.16 2.72 26.07
N GLY A 23 -1.73 3.90 26.34
CA GLY A 23 -1.21 4.87 27.30
C GLY A 23 -0.08 5.76 26.79
N ARG A 24 0.53 5.49 25.62
CA ARG A 24 1.51 6.39 25.04
C ARG A 24 0.85 7.67 24.54
N LYS A 25 1.57 8.78 24.64
CA LYS A 25 1.08 10.09 24.19
C LYS A 25 1.81 10.53 22.93
N TYR A 26 1.06 11.11 22.01
CA TYR A 26 1.57 11.69 20.78
C TYR A 26 1.06 13.11 20.62
N ASN A 27 1.95 14.06 20.34
CA ASN A 27 1.56 15.44 20.07
C ASN A 27 1.10 15.60 18.62
N PHE A 28 -0.09 16.19 18.44
CA PHE A 28 -0.62 16.56 17.15
C PHE A 28 -1.18 17.97 17.20
N LYS A 29 -0.66 18.89 16.38
CA LYS A 29 -1.05 20.31 16.34
C LYS A 29 -1.05 20.98 17.74
N GLY A 30 -0.09 20.64 18.61
CA GLY A 30 0.06 21.22 19.94
C GLY A 30 -0.81 20.59 21.03
N LYS A 31 -1.69 19.64 20.72
CA LYS A 31 -2.50 18.87 21.68
C LYS A 31 -1.93 17.46 21.84
N ASP A 32 -1.87 16.97 23.07
CA ASP A 32 -1.44 15.59 23.34
C ASP A 32 -2.63 14.65 23.29
N TYR A 33 -2.44 13.54 22.54
CA TYR A 33 -3.42 12.47 22.41
C TYR A 33 -2.85 11.19 22.98
N GLU A 34 -3.60 10.55 23.84
CA GLU A 34 -3.25 9.27 24.43
C GLU A 34 -3.79 8.13 23.57
N VAL A 35 -2.97 7.11 23.36
CA VAL A 35 -3.36 5.91 22.62
C VAL A 35 -4.27 5.06 23.50
N LYS A 36 -5.52 4.85 23.07
CA LYS A 36 -6.45 3.91 23.66
C LYS A 36 -6.13 2.48 23.23
N LEU A 37 -6.42 1.52 24.07
CA LEU A 37 -6.39 0.11 23.68
C LEU A 37 -7.51 -0.17 22.67
N LEU A 38 -7.16 -0.78 21.53
CA LEU A 38 -8.16 -1.22 20.56
C LEU A 38 -8.92 -2.43 21.13
N GLN A 39 -10.23 -2.30 21.29
CA GLN A 39 -11.12 -3.31 21.90
C GLN A 39 -12.49 -3.30 21.22
N HIS A 40 -13.24 -4.39 21.36
CA HIS A 40 -14.65 -4.47 20.96
C HIS A 40 -15.53 -3.74 21.96
N ASN A 41 -15.65 -2.43 21.77
CA ASN A 41 -16.44 -1.52 22.62
C ASN A 41 -17.09 -0.42 21.77
N ASP A 42 -17.64 0.61 22.41
CA ASP A 42 -18.35 1.70 21.75
C ASP A 42 -17.47 2.94 21.48
N ASP A 43 -16.15 2.82 21.54
CA ASP A 43 -15.20 3.94 21.30
C ASP A 43 -15.27 4.52 19.89
N PHE A 44 -15.89 3.84 18.94
CA PHE A 44 -16.10 4.28 17.56
C PHE A 44 -17.44 4.99 17.31
N LYS A 45 -18.26 5.23 18.37
CA LYS A 45 -19.61 5.78 18.23
C LYS A 45 -19.63 7.17 17.59
N ASP A 46 -18.64 8.00 17.89
CA ASP A 46 -18.54 9.38 17.39
C ASP A 46 -17.39 9.56 16.38
N VAL A 47 -17.00 8.47 15.70
CA VAL A 47 -15.95 8.46 14.69
C VAL A 47 -16.58 8.48 13.30
N ASP A 48 -16.22 9.47 12.48
CA ASP A 48 -16.65 9.55 11.08
C ASP A 48 -15.74 8.74 10.17
N ILE A 49 -14.41 8.81 10.37
CA ILE A 49 -13.40 8.16 9.53
C ILE A 49 -12.37 7.45 10.39
N ALA A 50 -12.11 6.20 10.12
CA ALA A 50 -11.08 5.40 10.79
C ALA A 50 -10.01 4.92 9.80
N PHE A 51 -8.75 5.28 10.01
CA PHE A 51 -7.61 4.75 9.25
C PHE A 51 -7.05 3.51 9.95
N THR A 52 -6.99 2.39 9.25
CA THR A 52 -6.44 1.14 9.77
C THR A 52 -5.16 0.74 9.03
N SER A 53 -4.11 0.47 9.78
CA SER A 53 -2.79 0.06 9.25
C SER A 53 -2.04 -0.85 10.24
N ALA A 54 -2.76 -1.77 10.87
CA ALA A 54 -2.25 -2.68 11.89
C ALA A 54 -2.08 -4.13 11.41
N GLY A 55 -2.23 -4.35 10.10
CA GLY A 55 -2.17 -5.67 9.45
C GLY A 55 -3.55 -6.29 9.23
N GLY A 56 -3.62 -7.28 8.31
CA GLY A 56 -4.88 -7.85 7.84
C GLY A 56 -5.71 -8.47 8.95
N GLY A 57 -5.09 -9.27 9.84
CA GLY A 57 -5.82 -9.91 10.94
C GLY A 57 -6.52 -8.91 11.86
N THR A 58 -5.86 -7.80 12.22
CA THR A 58 -6.47 -6.74 13.02
C THR A 58 -7.60 -6.05 12.25
N SER A 59 -7.42 -5.79 10.95
CA SER A 59 -8.45 -5.19 10.13
C SER A 59 -9.69 -6.08 10.02
N GLU A 60 -9.52 -7.38 9.80
CA GLU A 60 -10.61 -8.37 9.76
C GLU A 60 -11.35 -8.46 11.10
N GLU A 61 -10.61 -8.56 12.20
CA GLU A 61 -11.16 -8.69 13.55
C GLU A 61 -12.00 -7.47 13.95
N PHE A 62 -11.52 -6.26 13.67
CA PHE A 62 -12.15 -5.03 14.18
C PHE A 62 -13.04 -4.30 13.18
N ALA A 63 -13.14 -4.74 11.92
CA ALA A 63 -13.90 -4.05 10.88
C ALA A 63 -15.36 -3.77 11.28
N GLU A 64 -16.06 -4.78 11.79
CA GLU A 64 -17.45 -4.63 12.24
C GLU A 64 -17.58 -3.68 13.44
N THR A 65 -16.63 -3.73 14.38
CA THR A 65 -16.60 -2.84 15.54
C THR A 65 -16.40 -1.38 15.09
N ILE A 66 -15.49 -1.15 14.15
CA ILE A 66 -15.17 0.18 13.62
C ILE A 66 -16.37 0.76 12.86
N THR A 67 -17.00 -0.03 12.00
CA THR A 67 -18.08 0.45 11.12
C THR A 67 -19.47 0.41 11.75
N LYS A 68 -19.62 -0.18 12.93
CA LYS A 68 -20.89 -0.40 13.66
C LYS A 68 -21.77 0.86 13.75
N TYR A 69 -21.17 2.00 13.95
CA TYR A 69 -21.87 3.27 14.14
C TYR A 69 -21.85 4.19 12.91
N GLY A 70 -21.44 3.66 11.75
CA GLY A 70 -21.42 4.39 10.49
C GLY A 70 -20.07 4.99 10.10
N ALA A 71 -19.03 4.80 10.91
CA ALA A 71 -17.68 5.23 10.56
C ALA A 71 -17.24 4.60 9.23
N VAL A 72 -16.58 5.37 8.37
CA VAL A 72 -15.92 4.85 7.17
C VAL A 72 -14.51 4.40 7.53
N MET A 73 -14.26 3.10 7.38
CA MET A 73 -12.94 2.50 7.59
C MET A 73 -12.13 2.58 6.31
N ILE A 74 -10.98 3.24 6.34
CA ILE A 74 -10.00 3.25 5.25
C ILE A 74 -8.87 2.30 5.63
N ASP A 75 -8.85 1.13 4.98
CA ASP A 75 -7.94 0.03 5.35
C ASP A 75 -6.71 -0.05 4.44
N ASN A 76 -5.53 0.09 5.03
CA ASN A 76 -4.24 -0.06 4.34
C ASN A 76 -3.74 -1.51 4.30
N SER A 77 -4.44 -2.46 4.92
CA SER A 77 -4.06 -3.87 4.87
C SER A 77 -4.49 -4.54 3.56
N SER A 78 -4.13 -5.81 3.40
CA SER A 78 -4.59 -6.60 2.25
C SER A 78 -5.92 -7.34 2.51
N ALA A 79 -6.53 -7.18 3.68
CA ALA A 79 -7.66 -7.97 4.14
C ALA A 79 -8.87 -7.88 3.19
N PHE A 80 -9.22 -6.67 2.77
CA PHE A 80 -10.45 -6.40 2.04
C PHE A 80 -10.26 -6.08 0.56
N ARG A 81 -9.02 -5.99 0.07
CA ARG A 81 -8.72 -5.51 -1.30
C ARG A 81 -9.45 -6.27 -2.40
N MET A 82 -9.60 -7.58 -2.24
CA MET A 82 -10.24 -8.44 -3.25
C MET A 82 -11.67 -8.86 -2.87
N CYS A 83 -12.27 -8.28 -1.82
CA CYS A 83 -13.68 -8.48 -1.50
C CYS A 83 -14.56 -7.72 -2.49
N ASP A 84 -15.56 -8.37 -3.08
CA ASP A 84 -16.45 -7.75 -4.09
C ASP A 84 -17.30 -6.62 -3.52
N ASP A 85 -17.61 -6.70 -2.23
CA ASP A 85 -18.42 -5.73 -1.49
C ASP A 85 -17.57 -4.60 -0.82
N VAL A 86 -16.29 -4.51 -1.16
CA VAL A 86 -15.38 -3.46 -0.69
C VAL A 86 -14.66 -2.82 -1.87
N PRO A 87 -14.82 -1.51 -2.12
CA PRO A 87 -14.10 -0.82 -3.18
C PRO A 87 -12.59 -0.75 -2.86
N LEU A 88 -11.78 -0.97 -3.90
CA LEU A 88 -10.34 -0.81 -3.89
C LEU A 88 -9.99 0.47 -4.63
N VAL A 89 -9.56 1.52 -3.91
CA VAL A 89 -9.57 2.88 -4.44
C VAL A 89 -8.19 3.49 -4.53
N VAL A 90 -7.91 4.05 -5.70
CA VAL A 90 -6.85 5.04 -5.96
C VAL A 90 -7.56 6.31 -6.45
N PRO A 91 -7.58 7.39 -5.67
CA PRO A 91 -8.41 8.57 -6.00
C PRO A 91 -8.15 9.16 -7.38
N GLU A 92 -6.92 9.10 -7.87
CA GLU A 92 -6.53 9.58 -9.19
C GLU A 92 -7.03 8.68 -10.34
N VAL A 93 -7.54 7.48 -10.03
CA VAL A 93 -7.93 6.47 -11.03
C VAL A 93 -9.43 6.18 -11.00
N ASN A 94 -9.97 5.90 -9.80
CA ASN A 94 -11.34 5.41 -9.61
C ASN A 94 -12.01 5.98 -8.34
N ALA A 95 -11.89 7.29 -8.10
CA ALA A 95 -12.44 7.94 -6.89
C ALA A 95 -13.94 7.63 -6.66
N GLU A 96 -14.72 7.51 -7.74
CA GLU A 96 -16.17 7.28 -7.68
C GLU A 96 -16.52 5.93 -7.03
N ASP A 97 -15.63 4.94 -7.09
CA ASP A 97 -15.84 3.65 -6.44
C ASP A 97 -16.00 3.78 -4.92
N ALA A 98 -15.36 4.80 -4.32
CA ALA A 98 -15.48 5.08 -2.89
C ALA A 98 -16.92 5.41 -2.44
N LEU A 99 -17.79 5.81 -3.37
CA LEU A 99 -19.21 6.10 -3.08
C LEU A 99 -20.04 4.83 -2.89
N ASN A 100 -19.63 3.73 -3.52
CA ASN A 100 -20.28 2.42 -3.37
C ASN A 100 -19.50 1.54 -2.38
N ARG A 101 -19.75 1.71 -1.09
CA ARG A 101 -19.09 1.00 0.02
C ARG A 101 -20.09 0.37 0.98
N PRO A 102 -20.77 -0.70 0.60
CA PRO A 102 -21.87 -1.29 1.40
C PRO A 102 -21.44 -1.72 2.80
N ARG A 103 -20.17 -2.01 3.03
CA ARG A 103 -19.60 -2.32 4.36
C ARG A 103 -19.04 -1.12 5.10
N ASN A 104 -19.15 0.10 4.58
CA ASN A 104 -18.43 1.28 5.08
C ASN A 104 -16.91 1.08 5.15
N ILE A 105 -16.35 0.23 4.29
CA ILE A 105 -14.92 -0.02 4.17
C ILE A 105 -14.45 0.43 2.79
N ILE A 106 -13.32 1.12 2.74
CA ILE A 106 -12.57 1.43 1.53
C ILE A 106 -11.19 0.80 1.69
N ALA A 107 -10.80 -0.08 0.78
CA ALA A 107 -9.48 -0.68 0.77
C ALA A 107 -8.48 0.21 0.02
N ASN A 108 -7.31 0.42 0.63
CA ASN A 108 -6.16 1.07 0.00
C ASN A 108 -5.29 0.00 -0.67
N PRO A 109 -4.92 0.15 -1.95
CA PRO A 109 -4.20 -0.88 -2.69
C PRO A 109 -2.76 -1.12 -2.21
N ASN A 110 -2.12 -2.10 -2.82
CA ASN A 110 -0.70 -2.36 -2.69
C ASN A 110 0.13 -1.17 -3.20
N CYS A 111 1.25 -0.89 -2.55
CA CYS A 111 2.09 0.28 -2.82
C CYS A 111 2.62 0.32 -4.26
N THR A 112 3.03 -0.82 -4.82
CA THR A 112 3.48 -0.90 -6.22
C THR A 112 2.32 -0.80 -7.19
N THR A 113 1.17 -1.40 -6.89
CA THR A 113 -0.03 -1.23 -7.73
C THR A 113 -0.45 0.24 -7.85
N ILE A 114 -0.48 0.99 -6.73
CA ILE A 114 -0.85 2.43 -6.75
C ILE A 114 0.07 3.21 -7.68
N MET A 115 1.39 3.06 -7.54
CA MET A 115 2.37 3.80 -8.35
C MET A 115 2.15 3.54 -9.84
N MET A 116 1.94 2.29 -10.23
CA MET A 116 1.72 1.88 -11.61
C MET A 116 0.42 2.46 -12.18
N VAL A 117 -0.72 2.26 -11.51
CA VAL A 117 -2.03 2.64 -12.06
C VAL A 117 -2.22 4.14 -12.17
N VAL A 118 -1.63 4.94 -11.26
CA VAL A 118 -1.66 6.40 -11.34
C VAL A 118 -0.99 6.90 -12.62
N VAL A 119 0.14 6.31 -13.00
CA VAL A 119 0.84 6.68 -14.25
C VAL A 119 0.15 6.10 -15.48
N LEU A 120 -0.42 4.90 -15.39
CA LEU A 120 -1.05 4.25 -16.54
C LEU A 120 -2.44 4.80 -16.87
N LYS A 121 -3.19 5.33 -15.89
CA LYS A 121 -4.55 5.84 -16.12
C LYS A 121 -4.63 6.92 -17.19
N PRO A 122 -3.82 8.00 -17.20
CA PRO A 122 -3.86 8.99 -18.26
C PRO A 122 -3.53 8.42 -19.64
N ILE A 123 -2.73 7.36 -19.70
CA ILE A 123 -2.37 6.68 -20.95
C ILE A 123 -3.51 5.79 -21.44
N ASP A 124 -4.16 5.05 -20.52
CA ASP A 124 -5.30 4.21 -20.81
C ASP A 124 -6.49 5.03 -21.33
N ASP A 125 -6.66 6.26 -20.86
CA ASP A 125 -7.67 7.21 -21.34
C ASP A 125 -7.43 7.67 -22.81
N LEU A 126 -6.18 7.65 -23.26
CA LEU A 126 -5.87 7.92 -24.68
C LEU A 126 -6.13 6.68 -25.55
N SER A 127 -5.77 5.51 -25.07
CA SER A 127 -5.96 4.23 -25.75
C SER A 127 -5.85 3.09 -24.75
N HIS A 128 -6.89 2.24 -24.70
CA HIS A 128 -6.97 1.15 -23.74
C HIS A 128 -5.72 0.26 -23.73
N ILE A 129 -5.22 -0.02 -22.53
CA ILE A 129 -4.01 -0.83 -22.31
C ILE A 129 -4.40 -2.31 -22.27
N LYS A 130 -3.86 -3.10 -23.19
CA LYS A 130 -4.12 -4.54 -23.31
C LYS A 130 -3.18 -5.41 -22.50
N LYS A 131 -1.92 -4.98 -22.35
CA LYS A 131 -0.88 -5.73 -21.67
C LYS A 131 0.05 -4.82 -20.90
N ILE A 132 0.51 -5.32 -19.76
CA ILE A 132 1.50 -4.68 -18.91
C ILE A 132 2.56 -5.72 -18.54
N HIS A 133 3.84 -5.37 -18.72
CA HIS A 133 4.97 -6.04 -18.09
C HIS A 133 5.66 -5.06 -17.16
N ILE A 134 5.80 -5.45 -15.89
CA ILE A 134 6.35 -4.57 -14.88
C ILE A 134 7.45 -5.27 -14.09
N SER A 135 8.55 -4.56 -13.86
CA SER A 135 9.56 -4.93 -12.87
C SER A 135 9.60 -3.86 -11.79
N SER A 136 9.31 -4.24 -10.55
CA SER A 136 9.38 -3.34 -9.41
C SER A 136 10.69 -3.50 -8.64
N TYR A 137 11.26 -2.37 -8.21
CA TYR A 137 12.47 -2.30 -7.38
C TYR A 137 12.06 -1.76 -6.01
N GLN A 138 11.82 -2.69 -5.07
CA GLN A 138 11.15 -2.37 -3.81
C GLN A 138 12.15 -2.20 -2.66
N SER A 139 12.09 -1.06 -2.00
CA SER A 139 12.92 -0.73 -0.85
C SER A 139 12.56 -1.53 0.41
N ALA A 140 13.46 -1.57 1.38
CA ALA A 140 13.29 -2.24 2.67
C ALA A 140 12.08 -1.72 3.47
N SER A 141 11.71 -0.42 3.32
CA SER A 141 10.60 0.19 4.06
C SER A 141 9.25 -0.50 3.84
N GLY A 142 9.03 -1.13 2.68
CA GLY A 142 7.83 -1.92 2.40
C GLY A 142 7.65 -3.13 3.32
N ALA A 143 8.75 -3.64 3.91
CA ALA A 143 8.74 -4.70 4.91
C ALA A 143 8.75 -4.16 6.38
N GLY A 144 8.64 -2.84 6.56
CA GLY A 144 8.48 -2.17 7.84
C GLY A 144 9.81 -1.70 8.50
N ALA A 145 9.66 -1.04 9.65
CA ALA A 145 10.79 -0.42 10.35
C ALA A 145 11.91 -1.42 10.74
N ALA A 146 11.54 -2.63 11.15
CA ALA A 146 12.51 -3.66 11.51
C ALA A 146 13.35 -4.12 10.31
N ALA A 147 12.77 -4.15 9.10
CA ALA A 147 13.49 -4.48 7.88
C ALA A 147 14.47 -3.37 7.45
N MET A 148 14.10 -2.10 7.65
CA MET A 148 15.03 -0.99 7.44
C MET A 148 16.21 -1.06 8.41
N ALA A 149 15.93 -1.30 9.71
CA ALA A 149 16.98 -1.43 10.72
C ALA A 149 17.92 -2.62 10.43
N GLU A 150 17.37 -3.75 9.95
CA GLU A 150 18.18 -4.90 9.53
C GLU A 150 19.09 -4.53 8.35
N LEU A 151 18.58 -3.86 7.33
CA LEU A 151 19.41 -3.44 6.19
C LEU A 151 20.54 -2.48 6.63
N GLU A 152 20.23 -1.50 7.48
CA GLU A 152 21.26 -0.60 8.04
C GLU A 152 22.30 -1.35 8.84
N GLN A 153 21.90 -2.36 9.62
CA GLN A 153 22.83 -3.19 10.37
C GLN A 153 23.70 -4.07 9.45
N GLN A 154 23.10 -4.66 8.41
CA GLN A 154 23.85 -5.43 7.42
C GLN A 154 24.98 -4.59 6.76
N TYR A 155 24.69 -3.33 6.41
CA TYR A 155 25.73 -2.43 5.88
C TYR A 155 26.86 -2.18 6.85
N LYS A 156 26.55 -1.91 8.13
CA LYS A 156 27.57 -1.71 9.18
C LYS A 156 28.44 -2.95 9.34
N ASP A 157 27.83 -4.11 9.50
CA ASP A 157 28.53 -5.38 9.67
C ASP A 157 29.51 -5.64 8.51
N ILE A 158 29.03 -5.47 7.27
CA ILE A 158 29.85 -5.76 6.08
C ILE A 158 31.01 -4.78 5.95
N ILE A 159 30.80 -3.50 6.27
CA ILE A 159 31.88 -2.49 6.26
C ILE A 159 32.92 -2.79 7.33
N GLU A 160 32.49 -3.22 8.52
CA GLU A 160 33.38 -3.46 9.65
C GLU A 160 34.08 -4.83 9.60
N THR A 161 33.39 -5.87 9.15
CA THR A 161 33.86 -7.27 9.27
C THR A 161 33.90 -8.03 7.94
N GLY A 162 33.43 -7.46 6.85
CA GLY A 162 33.33 -8.09 5.53
C GLY A 162 32.16 -9.03 5.37
N LYS A 163 31.32 -9.28 6.39
CA LYS A 163 30.15 -10.17 6.35
C LYS A 163 29.06 -9.70 7.32
N THR A 164 27.84 -10.21 7.16
CA THR A 164 26.75 -10.04 8.12
C THR A 164 26.10 -11.38 8.44
N GLU A 165 25.61 -11.51 9.67
CA GLU A 165 24.76 -12.61 10.14
C GLU A 165 23.33 -12.12 10.47
N HIS A 166 23.07 -10.82 10.33
CA HIS A 166 21.76 -10.22 10.57
C HIS A 166 20.83 -10.44 9.37
N ILE A 167 20.24 -11.65 9.28
CA ILE A 167 19.29 -12.07 8.24
C ILE A 167 18.06 -12.65 8.95
N ASN A 168 17.10 -11.77 9.34
CA ASN A 168 15.94 -12.15 10.13
C ASN A 168 14.61 -11.77 9.46
N LYS A 169 14.56 -10.65 8.76
CA LYS A 169 13.36 -10.13 8.07
C LYS A 169 13.35 -10.48 6.59
N PHE A 170 14.50 -10.50 5.98
CA PHE A 170 14.68 -10.92 4.60
C PHE A 170 15.12 -12.39 4.53
N PRO A 171 14.78 -13.12 3.45
CA PRO A 171 15.20 -14.51 3.28
C PRO A 171 16.71 -14.65 3.04
N HIS A 172 17.37 -13.56 2.63
CA HIS A 172 18.80 -13.48 2.32
C HIS A 172 19.35 -12.11 2.73
N GLN A 173 20.69 -11.99 2.78
CA GLN A 173 21.35 -10.70 2.87
C GLN A 173 20.84 -9.78 1.76
N LEU A 174 20.40 -8.57 2.15
CA LEU A 174 19.91 -7.56 1.22
C LEU A 174 20.97 -6.49 0.92
N ALA A 175 21.84 -6.13 1.88
CA ALA A 175 22.91 -5.18 1.63
C ALA A 175 23.80 -5.66 0.48
N TYR A 176 24.04 -4.78 -0.51
CA TYR A 176 24.78 -5.09 -1.76
C TYR A 176 24.17 -6.22 -2.61
N ASN A 177 22.87 -6.46 -2.49
CA ASN A 177 22.19 -7.55 -3.18
C ASN A 177 20.82 -7.11 -3.70
N VAL A 178 20.22 -7.96 -4.55
CA VAL A 178 18.83 -7.92 -4.96
C VAL A 178 18.18 -9.28 -4.73
N ILE A 179 16.92 -9.29 -4.27
CA ILE A 179 16.19 -10.54 -3.99
C ILE A 179 14.94 -10.54 -4.88
N PRO A 180 14.91 -11.36 -5.97
CA PRO A 180 13.79 -11.40 -6.91
C PRO A 180 12.61 -12.23 -6.40
N GLN A 181 12.30 -12.07 -5.12
CA GLN A 181 11.16 -12.71 -4.45
C GLN A 181 10.69 -11.82 -3.31
N ILE A 182 9.46 -11.33 -3.42
CA ILE A 182 8.78 -10.61 -2.34
C ILE A 182 7.51 -11.37 -1.99
N ASP A 183 7.33 -11.69 -0.68
CA ASP A 183 6.25 -12.54 -0.17
C ASP A 183 6.39 -14.02 -0.61
N LYS A 184 5.39 -14.83 -0.32
CA LYS A 184 5.37 -16.28 -0.56
C LYS A 184 5.01 -16.59 -2.01
N MET A 185 5.56 -17.69 -2.53
CA MET A 185 5.15 -18.23 -3.82
C MET A 185 3.69 -18.71 -3.79
N THR A 186 3.02 -18.55 -4.90
CA THR A 186 1.68 -19.09 -5.19
C THR A 186 1.78 -20.31 -6.10
N PRO A 187 0.71 -21.13 -6.26
CA PRO A 187 0.78 -22.35 -7.07
C PRO A 187 1.09 -22.16 -8.56
N ASN A 188 1.03 -20.94 -9.06
CA ASN A 188 1.33 -20.60 -10.46
C ASN A 188 2.74 -20.02 -10.65
N ASP A 189 3.62 -20.24 -9.67
CA ASP A 189 5.02 -19.79 -9.65
C ASP A 189 5.23 -18.26 -9.65
N TYR A 190 4.18 -17.49 -9.39
CA TYR A 190 4.29 -16.08 -9.03
C TYR A 190 4.32 -15.91 -7.51
N THR A 191 4.90 -14.84 -7.02
CA THR A 191 4.79 -14.45 -5.62
C THR A 191 3.42 -13.82 -5.33
N LYS A 192 3.01 -13.80 -4.06
CA LYS A 192 1.80 -13.07 -3.66
C LYS A 192 1.87 -11.59 -4.00
N GLU A 193 3.06 -10.99 -3.93
CA GLU A 193 3.27 -9.58 -4.28
C GLU A 193 2.98 -9.33 -5.76
N GLU A 194 3.47 -10.18 -6.65
CA GLU A 194 3.20 -10.13 -8.08
C GLU A 194 1.73 -10.35 -8.40
N MET A 195 1.08 -11.28 -7.70
CA MET A 195 -0.37 -11.52 -7.85
C MET A 195 -1.23 -10.37 -7.35
N LYS A 196 -0.77 -9.57 -6.36
CA LYS A 196 -1.46 -8.33 -5.99
C LYS A 196 -1.48 -7.36 -7.15
N MET A 197 -0.36 -7.14 -7.82
CA MET A 197 -0.29 -6.27 -9.00
C MET A 197 -1.24 -6.73 -10.10
N TYR A 198 -1.30 -8.04 -10.37
CA TYR A 198 -2.21 -8.59 -11.37
C TYR A 198 -3.70 -8.37 -11.02
N ASN A 199 -4.09 -8.74 -9.80
CA ASN A 199 -5.50 -8.73 -9.41
C ASN A 199 -6.00 -7.31 -9.09
N GLU A 200 -5.21 -6.54 -8.34
CA GLU A 200 -5.60 -5.20 -7.90
C GLU A 200 -5.69 -4.23 -9.08
N THR A 201 -4.77 -4.29 -10.05
CA THR A 201 -4.82 -3.46 -11.27
C THR A 201 -6.13 -3.66 -12.02
N ARG A 202 -6.56 -4.91 -12.20
CA ARG A 202 -7.82 -5.22 -12.90
C ARG A 202 -9.03 -4.66 -12.18
N LYS A 203 -9.05 -4.75 -10.84
CA LYS A 203 -10.14 -4.23 -10.02
C LYS A 203 -10.19 -2.71 -10.05
N ILE A 204 -9.05 -2.04 -9.91
CA ILE A 204 -8.95 -0.57 -9.87
C ILE A 204 -9.28 0.06 -11.23
N MET A 205 -8.73 -0.52 -12.31
CA MET A 205 -8.90 0.02 -13.67
C MET A 205 -10.18 -0.50 -14.36
N HIS A 206 -10.99 -1.33 -13.69
CA HIS A 206 -12.17 -1.97 -14.27
C HIS A 206 -11.89 -2.62 -15.63
N SER A 207 -10.74 -3.30 -15.73
CA SER A 207 -10.18 -3.82 -16.99
C SER A 207 -9.76 -5.27 -16.84
N ASP A 208 -9.78 -6.01 -17.94
CA ASP A 208 -9.24 -7.37 -18.04
C ASP A 208 -7.78 -7.38 -18.51
N VAL A 209 -7.08 -6.26 -18.37
CA VAL A 209 -5.67 -6.09 -18.77
C VAL A 209 -4.79 -7.24 -18.31
N ARG A 210 -4.00 -7.77 -19.23
CA ARG A 210 -3.05 -8.86 -18.95
C ARG A 210 -1.78 -8.27 -18.35
N THR A 211 -1.54 -8.55 -17.07
CA THR A 211 -0.37 -8.05 -16.34
C THR A 211 0.56 -9.20 -15.99
N SER A 212 1.85 -9.00 -16.21
CA SER A 212 2.92 -9.85 -15.68
C SER A 212 3.87 -8.98 -14.87
N ALA A 213 4.15 -9.38 -13.64
CA ALA A 213 4.99 -8.63 -12.72
C ALA A 213 6.18 -9.46 -12.26
N THR A 214 7.33 -8.79 -12.07
CA THR A 214 8.49 -9.33 -11.35
C THR A 214 8.81 -8.35 -10.22
N CYS A 215 8.66 -8.81 -8.97
CA CYS A 215 8.86 -7.97 -7.80
C CYS A 215 10.22 -8.26 -7.14
N VAL A 216 11.10 -7.27 -7.14
CA VAL A 216 12.48 -7.39 -6.65
C VAL A 216 12.70 -6.52 -5.43
N ARG A 217 13.17 -7.11 -4.32
CA ARG A 217 13.66 -6.36 -3.17
C ARG A 217 15.07 -5.86 -3.46
N VAL A 218 15.28 -4.56 -3.32
CA VAL A 218 16.58 -3.90 -3.55
C VAL A 218 17.13 -3.30 -2.27
N SER A 219 18.44 -3.10 -2.23
CA SER A 219 19.19 -2.59 -1.06
C SER A 219 19.04 -1.08 -0.86
N SER A 220 17.83 -0.57 -1.01
CA SER A 220 17.43 0.80 -0.72
C SER A 220 16.58 0.85 0.54
N LEU A 221 16.74 1.89 1.36
CA LEU A 221 15.94 2.04 2.59
C LEU A 221 14.50 2.43 2.30
N ARG A 222 14.27 3.37 1.39
CA ARG A 222 12.95 3.95 1.07
C ARG A 222 12.82 4.20 -0.41
N SER A 223 11.58 4.38 -0.84
CA SER A 223 11.16 4.65 -2.22
C SER A 223 11.27 3.43 -3.12
N HIS A 224 10.14 3.01 -3.65
CA HIS A 224 10.07 2.01 -4.71
C HIS A 224 10.26 2.68 -6.07
N SER A 225 10.69 1.91 -7.05
CA SER A 225 10.77 2.31 -8.45
C SER A 225 10.21 1.20 -9.32
N GLU A 226 9.79 1.53 -10.52
CA GLU A 226 9.20 0.58 -11.44
C GLU A 226 9.68 0.85 -12.87
N SER A 227 9.89 -0.25 -13.60
CA SER A 227 10.07 -0.23 -15.05
C SER A 227 8.85 -0.90 -15.68
N VAL A 228 8.08 -0.12 -16.44
CA VAL A 228 6.80 -0.57 -16.99
C VAL A 228 6.87 -0.57 -18.50
N TRP A 229 6.55 -1.69 -19.13
CA TRP A 229 6.26 -1.83 -20.53
C TRP A 229 4.77 -2.10 -20.72
N PHE A 230 4.13 -1.46 -21.68
CA PHE A 230 2.71 -1.67 -21.95
C PHE A 230 2.41 -1.69 -23.45
N GLU A 231 1.29 -2.29 -23.80
CA GLU A 231 0.73 -2.33 -25.15
C GLU A 231 -0.69 -1.78 -25.16
N THR A 232 -0.95 -0.79 -25.98
CA THR A 232 -2.28 -0.18 -26.15
C THR A 232 -3.02 -0.75 -27.38
N GLU A 233 -4.32 -0.56 -27.45
CA GLU A 233 -5.13 -0.97 -28.61
C GLU A 233 -4.72 -0.23 -29.88
N LYS A 234 -4.52 1.09 -29.76
CA LYS A 234 -4.09 1.96 -30.86
C LYS A 234 -2.69 2.48 -30.56
N PRO A 235 -1.81 2.58 -31.56
CA PRO A 235 -0.51 3.21 -31.37
C PRO A 235 -0.67 4.64 -30.85
N LEU A 236 0.15 5.02 -29.88
CA LEU A 236 0.21 6.37 -29.33
C LEU A 236 1.56 7.02 -29.68
N ALA A 237 1.53 8.30 -30.00
CA ALA A 237 2.76 9.06 -30.13
C ALA A 237 3.32 9.39 -28.73
N VAL A 238 4.64 9.36 -28.59
CA VAL A 238 5.31 9.67 -27.31
C VAL A 238 4.92 11.06 -26.79
N GLU A 239 4.74 12.00 -27.70
CA GLU A 239 4.37 13.38 -27.37
C GLU A 239 2.98 13.51 -26.76
N ASP A 240 2.03 12.69 -27.22
CA ASP A 240 0.68 12.65 -26.67
C ASP A 240 0.67 12.02 -25.26
N ILE A 241 1.49 10.99 -25.04
CA ILE A 241 1.69 10.38 -23.72
C ILE A 241 2.28 11.40 -22.74
N ARG A 242 3.31 12.14 -23.14
CA ARG A 242 3.92 13.20 -22.31
C ARG A 242 2.90 14.26 -21.91
N LYS A 243 2.14 14.78 -22.87
CA LYS A 243 1.09 15.77 -22.60
C LYS A 243 0.03 15.24 -21.63
N ALA A 244 -0.39 13.99 -21.78
CA ALA A 244 -1.35 13.38 -20.87
C ALA A 244 -0.80 13.28 -19.44
N LEU A 245 0.47 12.89 -19.28
CA LEU A 245 1.11 12.80 -17.97
C LEU A 245 1.40 14.17 -17.34
N GLU A 246 1.65 15.20 -18.14
CA GLU A 246 1.85 16.59 -17.66
C GLU A 246 0.53 17.24 -17.22
N ALA A 247 -0.60 16.77 -17.74
CA ALA A 247 -1.93 17.31 -17.44
C ALA A 247 -2.65 16.60 -16.30
N ALA A 248 -2.15 15.47 -15.82
CA ALA A 248 -2.78 14.59 -14.83
C ALA A 248 -2.54 15.01 -13.37
#